data_d802ce29b6bd59b17f70715d508d487f
#
_entry.id   d802ce29b6bd59b17f70715d508d487f
#
_cell.length_a   1.000
_cell.length_b   1.000
_cell.length_c   1.000
_cell.angle_alpha   90.00
_cell.angle_beta   90.00
_cell.angle_gamma   90.00
#
_symmetry.space_group_name_H-M   'P 1'
#
loop_
_entity.id
_entity.type
_entity.pdbx_description
1 polymer ?
#
loop_
_entity_poly.entity_id
_entity_poly.type
_entity_poly.pdbx_seq_one_letter_code
_entity_poly.pdbx_strand_id
1 'polypeptide(L)'
;MIIFNGKILPMEGEIVENGFVSWENGVITGIGPMENLPEDAAAAGLDAHGGWVLPGLVDAHTHLGLFEDSLGFEGEDGNEDTDPVTPQLRVIDGINPMERSFAEARQAGVTCCVVSPGSCNPIAGQIAAIKTAGRRIDDMIVKAPCAMKFALGENPKSCYNDKDEAPVTRMATAALIRETLYKAKEYAAQKQRAEEPADAPEYDAKMEALLPVLDGSCQAHFHAHRADDIFTALRIAKEFSLNPVILHGTEAHLVADILAGEQVPICSGPILTDRSKPELHHLTEQSPALLTEAGIPTAIITDHPETPLKHYMRCAVAAVQAGMQPMDALRAMTIVPAQIIGLQQRVGSLRAGKDADLFVTDGDPFDYRTKVTAVFIDGRQVI
;
A
#
# COMPACT_ATOMS: atom_id res chain seq x y z
N MET A 1 -2.48 -28.30 4.20
CA MET A 1 -3.85 -27.79 3.98
C MET A 1 -4.08 -27.62 2.48
N ILE A 2 -5.31 -27.73 2.02
CA ILE A 2 -5.68 -27.62 0.62
C ILE A 2 -7.06 -27.00 0.46
N ILE A 3 -7.27 -26.23 -0.62
CA ILE A 3 -8.58 -25.83 -1.14
C ILE A 3 -8.74 -26.49 -2.50
N PHE A 4 -9.90 -27.07 -2.79
CA PHE A 4 -10.17 -27.79 -4.02
C PHE A 4 -11.56 -27.48 -4.57
N ASN A 5 -11.88 -27.94 -5.79
CA ASN A 5 -13.11 -27.64 -6.52
C ASN A 5 -13.36 -26.14 -6.68
N GLY A 6 -12.33 -25.33 -6.90
CA GLY A 6 -12.45 -23.89 -7.09
C GLY A 6 -11.97 -23.42 -8.46
N LYS A 7 -12.47 -22.26 -8.88
CA LYS A 7 -11.88 -21.48 -9.98
C LYS A 7 -10.70 -20.69 -9.41
N ILE A 8 -9.49 -21.07 -9.81
CA ILE A 8 -8.27 -20.47 -9.25
C ILE A 8 -7.80 -19.33 -10.16
N LEU A 9 -7.67 -18.14 -9.59
CA LEU A 9 -7.12 -16.94 -10.25
C LEU A 9 -5.75 -16.62 -9.66
N PRO A 10 -4.65 -17.14 -10.21
CA PRO A 10 -3.34 -17.01 -9.56
C PRO A 10 -2.72 -15.63 -9.66
N MET A 11 -3.22 -14.73 -10.52
CA MET A 11 -2.67 -13.42 -10.92
C MET A 11 -1.38 -13.50 -11.73
N GLU A 12 -0.59 -14.53 -11.55
CA GLU A 12 0.58 -14.88 -12.37
C GLU A 12 0.34 -16.28 -12.99
N GLY A 13 0.32 -16.39 -14.30
CA GLY A 13 -0.03 -17.61 -15.03
C GLY A 13 -1.50 -17.67 -15.47
N GLU A 14 -1.94 -18.86 -15.85
CA GLU A 14 -3.28 -19.09 -16.41
C GLU A 14 -4.32 -19.36 -15.31
N ILE A 15 -5.58 -18.99 -15.59
CA ILE A 15 -6.72 -19.31 -14.74
C ILE A 15 -6.98 -20.83 -14.81
N VAL A 16 -7.21 -21.46 -13.66
CA VAL A 16 -7.61 -22.86 -13.58
C VAL A 16 -9.09 -22.93 -13.23
N GLU A 17 -9.93 -23.31 -14.22
CA GLU A 17 -11.40 -23.26 -14.09
C GLU A 17 -11.95 -24.20 -13.00
N ASN A 18 -11.31 -25.36 -12.79
CA ASN A 18 -11.61 -26.29 -11.70
C ASN A 18 -10.30 -26.85 -11.17
N GLY A 19 -9.84 -26.32 -10.05
CA GLY A 19 -8.51 -26.59 -9.55
C GLY A 19 -8.41 -26.64 -8.04
N PHE A 20 -7.15 -26.72 -7.61
CA PHE A 20 -6.77 -26.72 -6.20
C PHE A 20 -5.59 -25.79 -5.93
N VAL A 21 -5.47 -25.36 -4.68
CA VAL A 21 -4.29 -24.70 -4.11
C VAL A 21 -3.91 -25.46 -2.84
N SER A 22 -2.65 -25.88 -2.72
CA SER A 22 -2.14 -26.55 -1.52
C SER A 22 -1.02 -25.76 -0.87
N TRP A 23 -0.90 -25.86 0.46
CA TRP A 23 0.19 -25.24 1.21
C TRP A 23 0.58 -26.06 2.45
N GLU A 24 1.80 -25.84 2.87
CA GLU A 24 2.38 -26.44 4.07
C GLU A 24 3.18 -25.37 4.82
N ASN A 25 3.07 -25.35 6.15
CA ASN A 25 3.78 -24.41 7.03
C ASN A 25 3.62 -22.93 6.61
N GLY A 26 2.42 -22.57 6.10
CA GLY A 26 2.14 -21.20 5.68
C GLY A 26 2.63 -20.82 4.27
N VAL A 27 3.23 -21.77 3.52
CA VAL A 27 3.79 -21.53 2.19
C VAL A 27 3.06 -22.37 1.14
N ILE A 28 2.66 -21.76 0.03
CA ILE A 28 2.02 -22.44 -1.11
C ILE A 28 3.00 -23.47 -1.68
N THR A 29 2.53 -24.71 -1.82
CA THR A 29 3.32 -25.84 -2.35
C THR A 29 2.89 -26.25 -3.76
N GLY A 30 1.62 -26.00 -4.12
CA GLY A 30 1.11 -26.40 -5.44
C GLY A 30 -0.19 -25.73 -5.82
N ILE A 31 -0.37 -25.59 -7.13
CA ILE A 31 -1.59 -25.13 -7.79
C ILE A 31 -1.76 -25.98 -9.04
N GLY A 32 -2.96 -26.38 -9.34
CA GLY A 32 -3.23 -27.12 -10.58
C GLY A 32 -4.68 -27.52 -10.76
N PRO A 33 -5.01 -28.13 -11.90
CA PRO A 33 -6.34 -28.65 -12.16
C PRO A 33 -6.64 -29.86 -11.27
N MET A 34 -7.92 -30.09 -10.97
CA MET A 34 -8.37 -31.16 -10.09
C MET A 34 -7.87 -32.56 -10.51
N GLU A 35 -7.66 -32.81 -11.78
CA GLU A 35 -7.11 -34.07 -12.29
C GLU A 35 -5.70 -34.40 -11.76
N ASN A 36 -4.96 -33.41 -11.33
CA ASN A 36 -3.63 -33.54 -10.75
C ASN A 36 -3.64 -33.61 -9.21
N LEU A 37 -4.83 -33.58 -8.59
CA LEU A 37 -4.96 -33.67 -7.16
C LEU A 37 -4.82 -35.14 -6.71
N PRO A 38 -3.92 -35.49 -5.76
CA PRO A 38 -3.88 -36.83 -5.17
C PRO A 38 -5.22 -37.20 -4.50
N GLU A 39 -5.70 -38.45 -4.72
CA GLU A 39 -7.02 -38.92 -4.24
C GLU A 39 -7.22 -38.73 -2.73
N ASP A 40 -6.17 -38.89 -1.92
CA ASP A 40 -6.24 -38.76 -0.46
C ASP A 40 -6.18 -37.27 0.02
N ALA A 41 -5.78 -36.33 -0.83
CA ALA A 41 -5.54 -34.95 -0.42
C ALA A 41 -6.83 -34.16 -0.11
N ALA A 42 -7.93 -34.51 -0.77
CA ALA A 42 -9.22 -33.84 -0.57
C ALA A 42 -9.87 -34.15 0.81
N ALA A 43 -9.51 -35.25 1.46
CA ALA A 43 -10.18 -35.70 2.70
C ALA A 43 -10.02 -34.73 3.90
N ALA A 44 -8.99 -33.86 3.89
CA ALA A 44 -8.71 -32.89 4.95
C ALA A 44 -8.73 -31.45 4.44
N GLY A 45 -9.28 -31.19 3.25
CA GLY A 45 -9.29 -29.91 2.59
C GLY A 45 -10.60 -29.13 2.74
N LEU A 46 -10.58 -27.86 2.28
CA LEU A 46 -11.77 -27.03 2.12
C LEU A 46 -12.29 -27.17 0.69
N ASP A 47 -13.54 -27.59 0.52
CA ASP A 47 -14.21 -27.57 -0.77
C ASP A 47 -14.70 -26.15 -1.08
N ALA A 48 -14.24 -25.59 -2.19
CA ALA A 48 -14.67 -24.27 -2.64
C ALA A 48 -16.04 -24.28 -3.34
N HIS A 49 -16.64 -25.48 -3.58
CA HIS A 49 -17.96 -25.66 -4.20
C HIS A 49 -18.14 -24.87 -5.51
N GLY A 50 -17.10 -24.76 -6.34
CA GLY A 50 -17.11 -23.96 -7.58
C GLY A 50 -16.89 -22.45 -7.35
N GLY A 51 -16.65 -22.03 -6.12
CA GLY A 51 -16.27 -20.66 -5.79
C GLY A 51 -14.92 -20.25 -6.37
N TRP A 52 -14.60 -18.97 -6.28
CA TRP A 52 -13.35 -18.46 -6.79
C TRP A 52 -12.29 -18.39 -5.68
N VAL A 53 -11.06 -18.78 -6.01
CA VAL A 53 -9.91 -18.71 -5.11
C VAL A 53 -8.92 -17.69 -5.65
N LEU A 54 -8.65 -16.65 -4.87
CA LEU A 54 -7.81 -15.54 -5.23
C LEU A 54 -6.68 -15.36 -4.20
N PRO A 55 -5.52 -14.76 -4.58
CA PRO A 55 -4.57 -14.31 -3.59
C PRO A 55 -5.19 -13.23 -2.72
N GLY A 56 -4.77 -13.15 -1.47
CA GLY A 56 -5.19 -12.10 -0.57
C GLY A 56 -4.98 -10.71 -1.16
N LEU A 57 -5.95 -9.83 -0.94
CA LEU A 57 -5.86 -8.44 -1.40
C LEU A 57 -4.75 -7.71 -0.65
N VAL A 58 -4.02 -6.87 -1.37
CA VAL A 58 -2.91 -6.05 -0.87
C VAL A 58 -3.24 -4.60 -1.10
N ASP A 59 -3.40 -3.81 -0.04
CA ASP A 59 -3.57 -2.37 -0.18
C ASP A 59 -2.23 -1.65 0.06
N ALA A 60 -1.74 -0.96 -0.97
CA ALA A 60 -0.42 -0.31 -0.95
C ALA A 60 -0.39 1.02 -0.17
N HIS A 61 -1.53 1.53 0.31
CA HIS A 61 -1.58 2.73 1.12
C HIS A 61 -2.84 2.81 1.96
N THR A 62 -2.66 2.75 3.26
CA THR A 62 -3.70 2.88 4.30
C THR A 62 -3.15 3.63 5.51
N HIS A 63 -4.05 3.97 6.42
CA HIS A 63 -3.75 4.43 7.78
C HIS A 63 -4.32 3.47 8.83
N LEU A 64 -4.44 2.19 8.48
CA LEU A 64 -5.08 1.16 9.32
C LEU A 64 -4.46 1.09 10.71
N GLY A 65 -5.30 1.25 11.74
CA GLY A 65 -4.91 1.24 13.15
C GLY A 65 -4.30 2.53 13.67
N LEU A 66 -4.27 3.63 12.85
CA LEU A 66 -3.77 4.95 13.25
C LEU A 66 -4.89 6.00 13.39
N PHE A 67 -6.12 5.68 12.95
CA PHE A 67 -7.31 6.50 13.10
C PHE A 67 -8.43 5.59 13.56
N GLU A 68 -8.50 5.39 14.88
CA GLU A 68 -9.46 4.46 15.47
C GLU A 68 -10.88 5.02 15.43
N ASP A 69 -11.82 4.19 14.98
CA ASP A 69 -13.23 4.56 14.83
C ASP A 69 -13.83 5.06 16.14
N SER A 70 -14.41 6.25 16.09
CA SER A 70 -15.21 6.87 17.16
C SER A 70 -14.46 7.26 18.45
N LEU A 71 -13.12 7.30 18.45
CA LEU A 71 -12.35 7.67 19.65
C LEU A 71 -11.91 9.15 19.69
N GLY A 72 -12.13 9.92 18.62
CA GLY A 72 -11.65 11.30 18.51
C GLY A 72 -10.14 11.39 18.69
N PHE A 73 -9.62 12.44 19.29
CA PHE A 73 -8.18 12.69 19.44
C PHE A 73 -7.40 11.52 20.05
N GLU A 74 -7.98 10.78 21.00
CA GLU A 74 -7.32 9.60 21.60
C GLU A 74 -7.01 8.50 20.57
N GLY A 75 -7.81 8.38 19.52
CA GLY A 75 -7.63 7.40 18.44
C GLY A 75 -6.94 7.96 17.20
N GLU A 76 -6.40 9.19 17.23
CA GLU A 76 -5.83 9.87 16.07
C GLU A 76 -4.29 9.96 16.14
N ASP A 77 -3.62 8.84 15.87
CA ASP A 77 -2.15 8.72 15.87
C ASP A 77 -1.51 8.85 14.48
N GLY A 78 -2.29 9.24 13.48
CA GLY A 78 -1.80 9.30 12.10
C GLY A 78 -0.93 10.52 11.78
N ASN A 79 -1.05 11.64 12.52
CA ASN A 79 -0.34 12.88 12.22
C ASN A 79 0.30 13.48 13.46
N GLU A 80 1.64 13.58 13.47
CA GLU A 80 2.38 14.42 14.42
C GLU A 80 2.54 15.80 13.81
N ASP A 81 1.61 16.69 14.09
CA ASP A 81 1.49 17.97 13.41
C ASP A 81 2.10 19.16 14.19
N THR A 82 2.96 18.87 15.17
CA THR A 82 3.72 19.87 15.95
C THR A 82 5.12 20.16 15.40
N ASP A 83 5.59 19.34 14.44
CA ASP A 83 6.86 19.52 13.73
C ASP A 83 6.68 19.05 12.27
N PRO A 84 6.95 19.90 11.27
CA PRO A 84 6.72 19.55 9.86
C PRO A 84 7.68 18.48 9.31
N VAL A 85 8.70 18.08 10.07
CA VAL A 85 9.74 17.15 9.62
C VAL A 85 10.00 16.08 10.69
N THR A 86 9.38 14.92 10.51
CA THR A 86 9.38 13.84 11.51
C THR A 86 9.78 12.46 10.92
N PRO A 87 10.89 12.35 10.16
CA PRO A 87 11.27 11.08 9.51
C PRO A 87 11.61 9.96 10.49
N GLN A 88 11.93 10.26 11.74
CA GLN A 88 12.24 9.29 12.79
C GLN A 88 11.03 8.54 13.33
N LEU A 89 9.81 9.05 13.11
CA LEU A 89 8.58 8.40 13.58
C LEU A 89 8.32 7.11 12.81
N ARG A 90 7.82 6.10 13.47
CA ARG A 90 7.55 4.78 12.90
C ARG A 90 6.09 4.42 13.15
N VAL A 91 5.35 4.11 12.10
CA VAL A 91 3.91 3.72 12.24
C VAL A 91 3.69 2.52 13.16
N ILE A 92 4.68 1.62 13.25
CA ILE A 92 4.57 0.43 14.12
C ILE A 92 4.46 0.78 15.61
N ASP A 93 4.82 1.99 16.01
CA ASP A 93 4.72 2.45 17.39
C ASP A 93 3.32 3.06 17.68
N GLY A 94 2.53 3.41 16.64
CA GLY A 94 1.17 3.97 16.76
C GLY A 94 0.05 3.00 16.36
N ILE A 95 0.35 1.92 15.59
CA ILE A 95 -0.69 1.00 15.13
C ILE A 95 -1.31 0.23 16.30
N ASN A 96 -2.65 0.33 16.43
CA ASN A 96 -3.43 -0.55 17.31
C ASN A 96 -3.96 -1.77 16.52
N PRO A 97 -3.35 -2.98 16.62
CA PRO A 97 -3.80 -4.17 15.88
C PRO A 97 -5.12 -4.76 16.38
N MET A 98 -5.66 -4.25 17.48
CA MET A 98 -6.95 -4.66 18.03
C MET A 98 -8.11 -3.78 17.55
N GLU A 99 -7.81 -2.75 16.76
CA GLU A 99 -8.80 -1.87 16.15
C GLU A 99 -9.73 -2.67 15.22
N ARG A 100 -11.01 -2.31 15.21
CA ARG A 100 -12.11 -3.03 14.55
C ARG A 100 -11.87 -3.24 13.05
N SER A 101 -11.29 -2.26 12.37
CA SER A 101 -11.07 -2.30 10.91
C SER A 101 -10.15 -3.42 10.47
N PHE A 102 -9.27 -3.94 11.35
CA PHE A 102 -8.51 -5.16 11.06
C PHE A 102 -9.41 -6.38 10.83
N ALA A 103 -10.45 -6.55 11.66
CA ALA A 103 -11.40 -7.64 11.48
C ALA A 103 -12.24 -7.45 10.21
N GLU A 104 -12.68 -6.21 9.93
CA GLU A 104 -13.42 -5.86 8.72
C GLU A 104 -12.57 -6.04 7.45
N ALA A 105 -11.27 -5.72 7.48
CA ALA A 105 -10.33 -5.94 6.38
C ALA A 105 -10.20 -7.45 6.05
N ARG A 106 -10.00 -8.29 7.08
CA ARG A 106 -9.96 -9.76 6.88
C ARG A 106 -11.24 -10.29 6.27
N GLN A 107 -12.41 -9.86 6.76
CA GLN A 107 -13.71 -10.26 6.21
C GLN A 107 -13.88 -9.88 4.73
N ALA A 108 -13.19 -8.85 4.27
CA ALA A 108 -13.17 -8.42 2.87
C ALA A 108 -12.09 -9.10 2.02
N GLY A 109 -11.31 -10.04 2.57
CA GLY A 109 -10.22 -10.72 1.85
C GLY A 109 -8.91 -9.93 1.80
N VAL A 110 -8.78 -8.82 2.54
CA VAL A 110 -7.54 -8.06 2.63
C VAL A 110 -6.60 -8.72 3.62
N THR A 111 -5.45 -9.21 3.14
CA THR A 111 -4.48 -9.96 3.95
C THR A 111 -3.22 -9.17 4.28
N CYS A 112 -2.90 -8.17 3.46
CA CYS A 112 -1.71 -7.34 3.64
C CYS A 112 -2.06 -5.87 3.39
N CYS A 113 -1.56 -4.98 4.25
CA CYS A 113 -1.71 -3.54 4.11
C CYS A 113 -0.37 -2.83 4.30
N VAL A 114 -0.20 -1.74 3.56
CA VAL A 114 0.86 -0.77 3.82
C VAL A 114 0.29 0.35 4.67
N VAL A 115 0.77 0.45 5.89
CA VAL A 115 0.33 1.48 6.83
C VAL A 115 1.33 2.63 6.83
N SER A 116 0.81 3.83 6.63
CA SER A 116 1.54 5.08 6.45
C SER A 116 1.10 6.11 7.48
N PRO A 117 1.99 7.01 7.92
CA PRO A 117 1.54 8.24 8.57
C PRO A 117 0.66 9.06 7.64
N GLY A 118 -0.14 9.96 8.20
CA GLY A 118 -0.93 10.93 7.43
C GLY A 118 -0.08 11.91 6.62
N SER A 119 -0.73 12.95 6.10
CA SER A 119 -0.12 13.83 5.09
C SER A 119 0.05 15.28 5.58
N CYS A 120 -0.05 15.54 6.90
CA CYS A 120 0.18 16.89 7.45
C CYS A 120 1.63 17.34 7.27
N ASN A 121 2.58 16.42 7.39
CA ASN A 121 4.00 16.77 7.37
C ASN A 121 4.64 16.60 5.99
N PRO A 122 5.45 17.55 5.52
CA PRO A 122 6.31 17.38 4.34
C PRO A 122 7.15 16.10 4.37
N ILE A 123 7.63 15.69 5.56
CA ILE A 123 8.26 14.39 5.83
C ILE A 123 7.63 13.85 7.11
N ALA A 124 6.80 12.82 6.99
CA ALA A 124 5.92 12.40 8.08
C ALA A 124 6.43 11.19 8.88
N GLY A 125 7.23 10.30 8.28
CA GLY A 125 7.76 9.15 8.99
C GLY A 125 7.81 7.86 8.17
N GLN A 126 8.21 6.79 8.84
CA GLN A 126 8.48 5.48 8.29
C GLN A 126 7.19 4.67 8.15
N ILE A 127 7.00 4.10 6.98
CA ILE A 127 5.86 3.27 6.56
C ILE A 127 6.18 1.79 6.82
N ALA A 128 5.18 0.98 7.16
CA ALA A 128 5.33 -0.46 7.32
C ALA A 128 4.31 -1.24 6.49
N ALA A 129 4.73 -2.38 5.94
CA ALA A 129 3.84 -3.38 5.37
C ALA A 129 3.57 -4.46 6.42
N ILE A 130 2.29 -4.76 6.66
CA ILE A 130 1.84 -5.66 7.71
C ILE A 130 0.80 -6.66 7.19
N LYS A 131 0.70 -7.82 7.83
CA LYS A 131 -0.46 -8.71 7.69
C LYS A 131 -1.62 -8.17 8.53
N THR A 132 -2.86 -8.44 8.10
CA THR A 132 -4.05 -7.98 8.81
C THR A 132 -4.46 -8.90 9.97
N ALA A 133 -3.79 -10.04 10.14
CA ALA A 133 -4.03 -10.99 11.22
C ALA A 133 -2.92 -10.98 12.26
N GLY A 134 -3.29 -10.73 13.51
CA GLY A 134 -2.39 -10.69 14.65
C GLY A 134 -3.05 -9.98 15.82
N ARG A 135 -2.34 -9.92 16.94
CA ARG A 135 -2.76 -9.21 18.16
C ARG A 135 -1.65 -8.33 18.72
N ARG A 136 -0.46 -8.44 18.16
CA ARG A 136 0.72 -7.66 18.47
C ARG A 136 1.40 -7.28 17.16
N ILE A 137 1.72 -6.02 17.00
CA ILE A 137 2.24 -5.50 15.73
C ILE A 137 3.53 -6.20 15.30
N ASP A 138 4.43 -6.54 16.22
CA ASP A 138 5.68 -7.24 15.91
C ASP A 138 5.48 -8.57 15.18
N ASP A 139 4.36 -9.27 15.46
CA ASP A 139 4.02 -10.56 14.84
C ASP A 139 3.34 -10.37 13.46
N MET A 140 2.98 -9.13 13.09
CA MET A 140 2.27 -8.80 11.86
C MET A 140 3.17 -8.16 10.80
N ILE A 141 4.36 -7.70 11.18
CA ILE A 141 5.29 -6.99 10.28
C ILE A 141 5.77 -7.92 9.17
N VAL A 142 5.56 -7.48 7.92
CA VAL A 142 6.15 -8.10 6.72
C VAL A 142 7.44 -7.40 6.35
N LYS A 143 7.44 -6.06 6.41
CA LYS A 143 8.60 -5.19 6.14
C LYS A 143 8.44 -3.84 6.85
N ALA A 144 9.40 -3.47 7.69
CA ALA A 144 9.46 -2.16 8.36
C ALA A 144 10.92 -1.71 8.56
N PRO A 145 11.28 -0.49 8.11
CA PRO A 145 10.49 0.34 7.21
C PRO A 145 10.39 -0.23 5.79
N CYS A 146 9.27 -0.02 5.11
CA CYS A 146 9.18 -0.34 3.70
C CYS A 146 9.30 0.90 2.81
N ALA A 147 8.94 2.07 3.33
CA ALA A 147 9.06 3.36 2.68
C ALA A 147 9.12 4.50 3.71
N MET A 148 9.44 5.71 3.23
CA MET A 148 9.33 6.98 3.96
C MET A 148 8.18 7.80 3.35
N LYS A 149 7.31 8.35 4.19
CA LYS A 149 6.21 9.23 3.77
C LYS A 149 6.69 10.66 3.57
N PHE A 150 6.43 11.16 2.37
CA PHE A 150 6.51 12.56 2.01
C PHE A 150 5.13 13.09 1.62
N ALA A 151 4.86 14.37 1.84
CA ALA A 151 3.63 14.99 1.40
C ALA A 151 3.87 16.35 0.75
N LEU A 152 3.15 16.57 -0.36
CA LEU A 152 3.08 17.81 -1.13
C LEU A 152 1.60 18.23 -1.26
N GLY A 153 1.36 19.40 -1.82
CA GLY A 153 0.02 19.86 -2.13
C GLY A 153 -0.68 20.58 -1.00
N GLU A 154 -1.97 20.33 -0.86
CA GLU A 154 -2.85 21.09 0.03
C GLU A 154 -2.66 20.69 1.50
N ASN A 155 -2.49 19.39 1.80
CA ASN A 155 -2.50 18.93 3.18
C ASN A 155 -1.42 19.59 4.07
N PRO A 156 -0.11 19.63 3.70
CA PRO A 156 0.88 20.32 4.53
C PRO A 156 0.61 21.82 4.67
N LYS A 157 0.11 22.45 3.61
CA LYS A 157 -0.22 23.88 3.64
C LYS A 157 -1.34 24.20 4.61
N SER A 158 -2.44 23.45 4.56
CA SER A 158 -3.60 23.66 5.42
C SER A 158 -3.27 23.37 6.87
N CYS A 159 -2.61 22.23 7.14
CA CYS A 159 -2.25 21.80 8.48
C CYS A 159 -1.44 22.87 9.24
N TYR A 160 -0.46 23.48 8.60
CA TYR A 160 0.41 24.49 9.24
C TYR A 160 -0.14 25.92 9.14
N ASN A 161 -0.93 26.24 8.09
CA ASN A 161 -1.61 27.53 8.01
C ASN A 161 -2.62 27.72 9.15
N ASP A 162 -3.31 26.65 9.55
CA ASP A 162 -4.29 26.69 10.65
C ASP A 162 -3.63 26.97 12.03
N LYS A 163 -2.30 26.84 12.09
CA LYS A 163 -1.48 27.09 13.29
C LYS A 163 -0.64 28.39 13.18
N ASP A 164 -0.76 29.14 12.08
CA ASP A 164 0.10 30.28 11.76
C ASP A 164 1.60 29.90 11.68
N GLU A 165 1.90 28.66 11.22
CA GLU A 165 3.27 28.11 11.08
C GLU A 165 3.59 27.76 9.63
N ALA A 166 4.88 27.49 9.35
CA ALA A 166 5.34 27.04 8.03
C ALA A 166 5.25 25.49 7.93
N PRO A 167 4.92 24.95 6.73
CA PRO A 167 4.79 25.60 5.43
C PRO A 167 3.35 26.05 5.11
N VAL A 168 3.18 27.22 4.52
CA VAL A 168 1.89 27.71 4.01
C VAL A 168 1.87 27.84 2.48
N THR A 169 2.94 27.45 1.81
CA THR A 169 3.04 27.45 0.34
C THR A 169 3.67 26.16 -0.18
N ARG A 170 3.34 25.77 -1.43
CA ARG A 170 4.00 24.65 -2.13
C ARG A 170 5.52 24.84 -2.22
N MET A 171 5.98 26.08 -2.37
CA MET A 171 7.41 26.41 -2.38
C MET A 171 8.08 26.09 -1.04
N ALA A 172 7.45 26.47 0.09
CA ALA A 172 7.97 26.20 1.43
C ALA A 172 7.98 24.69 1.73
N THR A 173 6.90 23.95 1.37
CA THR A 173 6.85 22.50 1.51
C THR A 173 8.02 21.83 0.77
N ALA A 174 8.21 22.16 -0.51
CA ALA A 174 9.30 21.61 -1.31
C ALA A 174 10.69 22.01 -0.79
N ALA A 175 10.83 23.23 -0.26
CA ALA A 175 12.08 23.73 0.34
C ALA A 175 12.45 22.95 1.61
N LEU A 176 11.49 22.71 2.51
CA LEU A 176 11.71 21.91 3.72
C LEU A 176 12.17 20.48 3.41
N ILE A 177 11.53 19.84 2.42
CA ILE A 177 11.94 18.49 1.98
C ILE A 177 13.40 18.53 1.48
N ARG A 178 13.73 19.46 0.59
CA ARG A 178 15.10 19.57 0.05
C ARG A 178 16.12 19.87 1.13
N GLU A 179 15.86 20.86 1.99
CA GLU A 179 16.76 21.22 3.08
C GLU A 179 17.07 20.03 3.96
N THR A 180 16.05 19.25 4.31
CA THR A 180 16.22 18.06 5.16
C THR A 180 17.00 16.96 4.44
N LEU A 181 16.72 16.70 3.17
CA LEU A 181 17.47 15.71 2.38
C LEU A 181 18.94 16.14 2.18
N TYR A 182 19.22 17.45 1.99
CA TYR A 182 20.61 17.95 1.95
C TYR A 182 21.33 17.76 3.29
N LYS A 183 20.67 18.05 4.43
CA LYS A 183 21.24 17.79 5.76
C LYS A 183 21.55 16.30 5.97
N ALA A 184 20.63 15.42 5.58
CA ALA A 184 20.84 13.98 5.66
C ALA A 184 21.98 13.50 4.76
N LYS A 185 22.12 14.06 3.55
CA LYS A 185 23.23 13.77 2.64
C LYS A 185 24.57 14.23 3.20
N GLU A 186 24.61 15.39 3.83
CA GLU A 186 25.84 15.89 4.50
C GLU A 186 26.20 15.04 5.72
N TYR A 187 25.19 14.68 6.53
CA TYR A 187 25.35 13.77 7.66
C TYR A 187 25.93 12.42 7.22
N ALA A 188 25.40 11.82 6.15
CA ALA A 188 25.94 10.59 5.57
C ALA A 188 27.39 10.74 5.15
N ALA A 189 27.73 11.86 4.49
CA ALA A 189 29.10 12.14 4.06
C ALA A 189 30.09 12.33 5.23
N GLN A 190 29.64 12.94 6.32
CA GLN A 190 30.44 13.06 7.54
C GLN A 190 30.69 11.70 8.18
N LYS A 191 29.65 10.85 8.29
CA LYS A 191 29.82 9.45 8.78
C LYS A 191 30.84 8.67 7.96
N GLN A 192 30.79 8.79 6.62
CA GLN A 192 31.72 8.09 5.73
C GLN A 192 33.16 8.57 5.81
N ARG A 193 33.39 9.84 6.15
CA ARG A 193 34.74 10.44 6.29
C ARG A 193 35.37 10.20 7.64
N ALA A 194 34.60 9.85 8.66
CA ALA A 194 35.08 9.60 10.00
C ALA A 194 36.02 8.38 10.01
N GLU A 195 37.30 8.59 10.35
CA GLU A 195 38.29 7.53 10.49
C GLU A 195 38.25 6.93 11.89
N GLU A 196 37.92 7.75 12.89
CA GLU A 196 37.79 7.35 14.30
C GLU A 196 36.35 7.66 14.79
N PRO A 197 35.85 6.93 15.80
CA PRO A 197 34.53 7.18 16.38
C PRO A 197 34.34 8.63 16.88
N ALA A 198 35.43 9.28 17.30
CA ALA A 198 35.39 10.67 17.77
C ALA A 198 35.17 11.70 16.64
N ASP A 199 35.45 11.32 15.39
CA ASP A 199 35.26 12.18 14.20
C ASP A 199 33.84 12.03 13.59
N ALA A 200 33.08 11.03 14.05
CA ALA A 200 31.72 10.82 13.58
C ALA A 200 30.79 11.96 14.07
N PRO A 201 29.80 12.37 13.26
CA PRO A 201 28.81 13.35 13.71
C PRO A 201 28.04 12.79 14.91
N GLU A 202 27.54 13.68 15.76
CA GLU A 202 26.59 13.29 16.81
C GLU A 202 25.37 12.58 16.20
N TYR A 203 24.82 11.61 16.95
CA TYR A 203 23.64 10.86 16.49
C TYR A 203 22.45 11.79 16.32
N ASP A 204 21.90 11.81 15.12
CA ASP A 204 20.66 12.51 14.78
C ASP A 204 19.64 11.50 14.24
N ALA A 205 18.59 11.24 15.03
CA ALA A 205 17.56 10.27 14.70
C ALA A 205 16.81 10.61 13.40
N LYS A 206 16.61 11.91 13.10
CA LYS A 206 15.96 12.36 11.87
C LYS A 206 16.83 12.07 10.65
N MET A 207 18.12 12.35 10.74
CA MET A 207 19.06 12.11 9.65
C MET A 207 19.27 10.61 9.42
N GLU A 208 19.44 9.83 10.48
CA GLU A 208 19.56 8.37 10.39
C GLU A 208 18.37 7.72 9.67
N ALA A 209 17.14 8.16 9.96
CA ALA A 209 15.94 7.63 9.34
C ALA A 209 15.88 7.89 7.81
N LEU A 210 16.59 8.90 7.31
CA LEU A 210 16.63 9.26 5.90
C LEU A 210 17.75 8.59 5.11
N LEU A 211 18.75 7.99 5.76
CA LEU A 211 19.86 7.34 5.08
C LEU A 211 19.40 6.21 4.13
N PRO A 212 18.47 5.31 4.53
CA PRO A 212 17.95 4.27 3.62
C PRO A 212 17.17 4.83 2.43
N VAL A 213 16.62 6.05 2.55
CA VAL A 213 15.92 6.72 1.44
C VAL A 213 16.93 7.25 0.42
N LEU A 214 18.05 7.80 0.91
CA LEU A 214 19.11 8.36 0.07
C LEU A 214 19.96 7.28 -0.63
N ASP A 215 20.11 6.09 -0.04
CA ASP A 215 20.83 4.98 -0.67
C ASP A 215 19.92 4.10 -1.56
N GLY A 216 18.60 4.40 -1.61
CA GLY A 216 17.61 3.73 -2.44
C GLY A 216 17.09 2.39 -1.87
N SER A 217 17.54 1.96 -0.69
CA SER A 217 17.06 0.73 -0.02
C SER A 217 15.64 0.88 0.56
N CYS A 218 15.22 2.12 0.82
CA CYS A 218 13.87 2.49 1.26
C CYS A 218 13.22 3.40 0.22
N GLN A 219 11.97 3.12 -0.14
CA GLN A 219 11.22 3.91 -1.11
C GLN A 219 10.80 5.27 -0.53
N ALA A 220 10.58 6.25 -1.42
CA ALA A 220 10.02 7.56 -1.09
C ALA A 220 8.56 7.62 -1.58
N HIS A 221 7.58 7.50 -0.68
CA HIS A 221 6.16 7.58 -1.00
C HIS A 221 5.68 9.03 -0.90
N PHE A 222 5.34 9.63 -2.03
CA PHE A 222 4.90 11.02 -2.12
C PHE A 222 3.37 11.12 -2.24
N HIS A 223 2.72 11.66 -1.22
CA HIS A 223 1.35 12.13 -1.33
C HIS A 223 1.30 13.34 -2.27
N ALA A 224 0.60 13.21 -3.38
CA ALA A 224 0.38 14.27 -4.35
C ALA A 224 -0.88 14.00 -5.17
N HIS A 225 -1.80 14.95 -5.21
CA HIS A 225 -3.04 14.86 -6.00
C HIS A 225 -2.92 15.56 -7.35
N ARG A 226 -2.46 16.81 -7.35
CA ARG A 226 -2.40 17.65 -8.55
C ARG A 226 -1.19 17.32 -9.42
N ALA A 227 -1.31 17.54 -10.71
CA ALA A 227 -0.24 17.31 -11.69
C ALA A 227 1.03 18.11 -11.37
N ASP A 228 0.90 19.38 -10.95
CA ASP A 228 2.04 20.22 -10.58
C ASP A 228 2.79 19.73 -9.32
N ASP A 229 2.05 19.17 -8.34
CA ASP A 229 2.64 18.54 -7.15
C ASP A 229 3.30 17.20 -7.50
N ILE A 230 2.70 16.39 -8.38
CA ILE A 230 3.30 15.16 -8.90
C ILE A 230 4.65 15.48 -9.59
N PHE A 231 4.68 16.47 -10.48
CA PHE A 231 5.94 16.86 -11.13
C PHE A 231 6.97 17.43 -10.14
N THR A 232 6.52 18.05 -9.05
CA THR A 232 7.42 18.49 -7.99
C THR A 232 8.01 17.32 -7.22
N ALA A 233 7.22 16.28 -6.91
CA ALA A 233 7.70 15.03 -6.31
C ALA A 233 8.76 14.37 -7.20
N LEU A 234 8.48 14.23 -8.50
CA LEU A 234 9.42 13.64 -9.46
C LEU A 234 10.70 14.45 -9.59
N ARG A 235 10.61 15.78 -9.55
CA ARG A 235 11.80 16.66 -9.58
C ARG A 235 12.67 16.46 -8.35
N ILE A 236 12.08 16.41 -7.16
CA ILE A 236 12.80 16.12 -5.90
C ILE A 236 13.42 14.73 -5.95
N ALA A 237 12.65 13.72 -6.38
CA ALA A 237 13.15 12.36 -6.50
C ALA A 237 14.37 12.26 -7.43
N LYS A 238 14.34 12.93 -8.58
CA LYS A 238 15.48 12.99 -9.52
C LYS A 238 16.69 13.72 -8.91
N GLU A 239 16.46 14.83 -8.22
CA GLU A 239 17.53 15.67 -7.60
C GLU A 239 18.32 14.88 -6.54
N PHE A 240 17.66 13.99 -5.81
CA PHE A 240 18.25 13.19 -4.73
C PHE A 240 18.44 11.70 -5.08
N SER A 241 18.11 11.28 -6.31
CA SER A 241 18.17 9.89 -6.77
C SER A 241 17.32 8.93 -5.91
N LEU A 242 16.15 9.40 -5.49
CA LEU A 242 15.22 8.61 -4.67
C LEU A 242 14.48 7.57 -5.53
N ASN A 243 13.94 6.54 -4.90
CA ASN A 243 13.03 5.56 -5.50
C ASN A 243 11.56 5.96 -5.21
N PRO A 244 10.91 6.78 -6.08
CA PRO A 244 9.62 7.37 -5.76
C PRO A 244 8.45 6.45 -6.07
N VAL A 245 7.38 6.58 -5.27
CA VAL A 245 6.02 6.10 -5.54
C VAL A 245 5.08 7.27 -5.32
N ILE A 246 4.17 7.52 -6.26
CA ILE A 246 3.14 8.56 -6.11
C ILE A 246 1.91 7.95 -5.45
N LEU A 247 1.48 8.53 -4.36
CA LEU A 247 0.21 8.20 -3.69
C LEU A 247 -0.88 9.14 -4.19
N HIS A 248 -2.08 8.58 -4.39
CA HIS A 248 -3.28 9.23 -4.92
C HIS A 248 -3.21 9.55 -6.41
N GLY A 249 -2.38 10.49 -6.83
CA GLY A 249 -2.23 10.86 -8.23
C GLY A 249 -3.55 11.25 -8.89
N THR A 250 -4.42 12.02 -8.20
CA THR A 250 -5.78 12.33 -8.65
C THR A 250 -5.82 12.95 -10.06
N GLU A 251 -4.85 13.79 -10.40
CA GLU A 251 -4.70 14.38 -11.74
C GLU A 251 -3.69 13.64 -12.63
N ALA A 252 -3.15 12.52 -12.19
CA ALA A 252 -2.14 11.77 -12.97
C ALA A 252 -2.68 11.34 -14.34
N HIS A 253 -3.97 10.99 -14.44
CA HIS A 253 -4.60 10.62 -15.70
C HIS A 253 -4.63 11.75 -16.73
N LEU A 254 -4.61 13.03 -16.30
CA LEU A 254 -4.57 14.19 -17.19
C LEU A 254 -3.21 14.39 -17.88
N VAL A 255 -2.16 13.76 -17.34
CA VAL A 255 -0.76 13.86 -17.81
C VAL A 255 -0.12 12.47 -17.96
N ALA A 256 -0.95 11.45 -18.19
CA ALA A 256 -0.51 10.06 -18.27
C ALA A 256 0.51 9.84 -19.40
N ASP A 257 0.40 10.56 -20.50
CA ASP A 257 1.34 10.53 -21.63
C ASP A 257 2.75 10.98 -21.21
N ILE A 258 2.87 11.96 -20.30
CA ILE A 258 4.16 12.41 -19.74
C ILE A 258 4.65 11.39 -18.71
N LEU A 259 3.77 10.95 -17.80
CA LEU A 259 4.12 10.05 -16.71
C LEU A 259 4.55 8.64 -17.20
N ALA A 260 4.01 8.18 -18.33
CA ALA A 260 4.43 6.93 -18.94
C ALA A 260 5.95 6.89 -19.25
N GLY A 261 6.54 8.04 -19.60
CA GLY A 261 7.98 8.18 -19.79
C GLY A 261 8.82 8.16 -18.51
N GLU A 262 8.21 8.45 -17.36
CA GLU A 262 8.89 8.51 -16.07
C GLU A 262 9.01 7.15 -15.38
N GLN A 263 8.19 6.16 -15.76
CA GLN A 263 8.16 4.79 -15.20
C GLN A 263 8.00 4.76 -13.66
N VAL A 264 7.30 5.74 -13.09
CA VAL A 264 7.06 5.85 -11.65
C VAL A 264 5.73 5.20 -11.30
N PRO A 265 5.69 4.28 -10.32
CA PRO A 265 4.45 3.66 -9.89
C PRO A 265 3.48 4.66 -9.25
N ILE A 266 2.18 4.43 -9.48
CA ILE A 266 1.10 5.24 -8.90
C ILE A 266 0.16 4.35 -8.10
N CYS A 267 -0.06 4.68 -6.84
CA CYS A 267 -1.12 4.13 -6.01
C CYS A 267 -2.34 5.05 -6.14
N SER A 268 -3.24 4.72 -7.07
CA SER A 268 -4.39 5.55 -7.45
C SER A 268 -5.57 5.32 -6.50
N GLY A 269 -6.05 6.37 -5.88
CA GLY A 269 -7.20 6.33 -4.95
C GLY A 269 -7.06 7.34 -3.80
N PRO A 270 -8.06 7.40 -2.88
CA PRO A 270 -9.31 6.63 -2.90
C PRO A 270 -10.20 7.07 -4.08
N ILE A 271 -10.88 6.11 -4.73
CA ILE A 271 -11.77 6.42 -5.86
C ILE A 271 -13.25 6.42 -5.47
N LEU A 272 -13.58 5.87 -4.30
CA LEU A 272 -14.93 5.87 -3.71
C LEU A 272 -14.99 6.86 -2.54
N THR A 273 -14.74 8.12 -2.82
CA THR A 273 -14.82 9.23 -1.85
C THR A 273 -15.41 10.47 -2.49
N ASP A 274 -15.77 11.46 -1.68
CA ASP A 274 -16.26 12.74 -2.17
C ASP A 274 -15.11 13.69 -2.58
N ARG A 275 -15.43 14.70 -3.38
CA ARG A 275 -14.53 15.80 -3.74
C ARG A 275 -14.51 16.86 -2.63
N SER A 276 -14.08 16.45 -1.43
CA SER A 276 -14.16 17.24 -0.20
C SER A 276 -13.18 18.42 -0.13
N LYS A 277 -12.17 18.44 -1.00
CA LYS A 277 -11.15 19.49 -1.04
C LYS A 277 -10.75 19.85 -2.48
N PRO A 278 -10.21 21.08 -2.74
CA PRO A 278 -9.92 21.58 -4.10
C PRO A 278 -9.02 20.66 -4.93
N GLU A 279 -8.04 19.99 -4.35
CA GLU A 279 -7.12 19.11 -5.09
C GLU A 279 -7.79 17.80 -5.56
N LEU A 280 -9.01 17.50 -5.10
CA LEU A 280 -9.84 16.36 -5.57
C LEU A 280 -10.78 16.76 -6.72
N HIS A 281 -10.69 17.97 -7.26
CA HIS A 281 -11.59 18.45 -8.29
C HIS A 281 -11.69 17.52 -9.51
N HIS A 282 -10.56 16.92 -9.93
CA HIS A 282 -10.51 16.00 -11.06
C HIS A 282 -10.56 14.51 -10.65
N LEU A 283 -11.03 14.20 -9.44
CA LEU A 283 -11.22 12.82 -9.01
C LEU A 283 -12.20 12.10 -9.95
N THR A 284 -11.78 10.95 -10.45
CA THR A 284 -12.56 10.09 -11.34
C THR A 284 -12.22 8.61 -11.13
N GLU A 285 -13.24 7.76 -11.21
CA GLU A 285 -13.11 6.32 -11.17
C GLU A 285 -12.37 5.75 -12.39
N GLN A 286 -12.21 6.54 -13.47
CA GLN A 286 -11.48 6.16 -14.68
C GLN A 286 -9.97 6.21 -14.51
N SER A 287 -9.46 6.93 -13.50
CA SER A 287 -8.02 7.16 -13.33
C SER A 287 -7.20 5.86 -13.34
N PRO A 288 -7.56 4.79 -12.58
CA PRO A 288 -6.78 3.55 -12.60
C PRO A 288 -6.72 2.89 -13.99
N ALA A 289 -7.83 2.93 -14.75
CA ALA A 289 -7.90 2.38 -16.10
C ALA A 289 -6.96 3.13 -17.05
N LEU A 290 -7.07 4.47 -17.09
CA LEU A 290 -6.28 5.33 -17.98
C LEU A 290 -4.78 5.23 -17.71
N LEU A 291 -4.38 5.14 -16.44
CA LEU A 291 -2.99 4.97 -16.04
C LEU A 291 -2.45 3.59 -16.44
N THR A 292 -3.25 2.54 -16.25
CA THR A 292 -2.89 1.17 -16.64
C THR A 292 -2.75 1.06 -18.16
N GLU A 293 -3.68 1.64 -18.94
CA GLU A 293 -3.62 1.70 -20.40
C GLU A 293 -2.39 2.46 -20.91
N ALA A 294 -1.95 3.49 -20.19
CA ALA A 294 -0.72 4.22 -20.48
C ALA A 294 0.56 3.43 -20.13
N GLY A 295 0.44 2.21 -19.58
CA GLY A 295 1.57 1.36 -19.19
C GLY A 295 2.24 1.76 -17.89
N ILE A 296 1.58 2.56 -17.04
CA ILE A 296 2.07 2.98 -15.73
C ILE A 296 1.71 1.90 -14.70
N PRO A 297 2.68 1.39 -13.90
CA PRO A 297 2.37 0.47 -12.81
C PRO A 297 1.38 1.12 -11.82
N THR A 298 0.13 0.64 -11.81
CA THR A 298 -0.97 1.28 -11.07
C THR A 298 -1.59 0.32 -10.09
N ALA A 299 -1.54 0.65 -8.79
CA ALA A 299 -2.31 0.00 -7.74
C ALA A 299 -3.56 0.82 -7.42
N ILE A 300 -4.67 0.15 -7.13
CA ILE A 300 -5.84 0.77 -6.53
C ILE A 300 -5.60 0.80 -5.02
N ILE A 301 -5.92 1.90 -4.34
CA ILE A 301 -5.78 2.06 -2.89
C ILE A 301 -7.06 2.58 -2.25
N THR A 302 -7.23 2.30 -0.97
CA THR A 302 -8.38 2.80 -0.19
C THR A 302 -8.09 4.10 0.52
N ASP A 303 -6.83 4.36 0.87
CA ASP A 303 -6.50 5.45 1.80
C ASP A 303 -7.32 5.35 3.10
N HIS A 304 -7.57 4.10 3.55
CA HIS A 304 -8.38 3.88 4.76
C HIS A 304 -7.94 4.81 5.90
N PRO A 305 -8.87 5.55 6.55
CA PRO A 305 -10.32 5.34 6.56
C PRO A 305 -11.13 6.12 5.49
N GLU A 306 -10.52 6.86 4.57
CA GLU A 306 -11.24 7.62 3.51
C GLU A 306 -12.19 6.72 2.71
N THR A 307 -11.73 5.56 2.27
CA THR A 307 -12.58 4.43 1.88
C THR A 307 -12.32 3.29 2.86
N PRO A 308 -13.29 2.88 3.68
CA PRO A 308 -13.08 1.77 4.61
C PRO A 308 -12.66 0.48 3.91
N LEU A 309 -11.62 -0.21 4.42
CA LEU A 309 -11.04 -1.42 3.82
C LEU A 309 -12.05 -2.52 3.51
N LYS A 310 -13.12 -2.64 4.29
CA LYS A 310 -14.24 -3.57 3.99
C LYS A 310 -14.90 -3.32 2.62
N HIS A 311 -14.64 -2.18 2.01
CA HIS A 311 -15.16 -1.81 0.69
C HIS A 311 -14.10 -1.90 -0.41
N TYR A 312 -12.92 -2.43 -0.13
CA TYR A 312 -11.82 -2.44 -1.08
C TYR A 312 -12.19 -3.09 -2.42
N MET A 313 -12.83 -4.26 -2.41
CA MET A 313 -13.30 -4.92 -3.64
C MET A 313 -14.28 -4.04 -4.46
N ARG A 314 -15.04 -3.15 -3.81
CA ARG A 314 -15.92 -2.20 -4.51
C ARG A 314 -15.16 -1.15 -5.30
N CYS A 315 -13.93 -0.81 -4.88
CA CYS A 315 -13.06 0.07 -5.68
C CYS A 315 -12.72 -0.59 -7.02
N ALA A 316 -12.44 -1.90 -7.05
CA ALA A 316 -12.24 -2.63 -8.30
C ALA A 316 -13.51 -2.64 -9.17
N VAL A 317 -14.68 -2.87 -8.56
CA VAL A 317 -15.97 -2.83 -9.28
C VAL A 317 -16.18 -1.47 -9.94
N ALA A 318 -15.94 -0.36 -9.20
CA ALA A 318 -16.07 1.00 -9.73
C ALA A 318 -15.07 1.25 -10.89
N ALA A 319 -13.80 0.85 -10.74
CA ALA A 319 -12.81 0.98 -11.79
C ALA A 319 -13.19 0.17 -13.06
N VAL A 320 -13.77 -1.03 -12.91
CA VAL A 320 -14.25 -1.85 -14.03
C VAL A 320 -15.45 -1.19 -14.70
N GLN A 321 -16.40 -0.66 -13.94
CA GLN A 321 -17.55 0.10 -14.48
C GLN A 321 -17.08 1.36 -15.23
N ALA A 322 -15.96 1.93 -14.82
CA ALA A 322 -15.35 3.09 -15.45
C ALA A 322 -14.43 2.75 -16.65
N GLY A 323 -14.27 1.46 -17.00
CA GLY A 323 -13.58 1.00 -18.22
C GLY A 323 -12.35 0.14 -17.99
N MET A 324 -11.92 -0.12 -16.74
CA MET A 324 -10.78 -0.99 -16.46
C MET A 324 -11.11 -2.45 -16.80
N GLN A 325 -10.14 -3.20 -17.36
CA GLN A 325 -10.34 -4.63 -17.57
C GLN A 325 -10.43 -5.38 -16.23
N PRO A 326 -11.37 -6.35 -16.05
CA PRO A 326 -11.55 -7.03 -14.75
C PRO A 326 -10.27 -7.66 -14.18
N MET A 327 -9.47 -8.31 -15.03
CA MET A 327 -8.22 -8.92 -14.58
C MET A 327 -7.16 -7.89 -14.18
N ASP A 328 -7.12 -6.73 -14.83
CA ASP A 328 -6.20 -5.65 -14.46
C ASP A 328 -6.63 -5.01 -13.14
N ALA A 329 -7.94 -4.87 -12.90
CA ALA A 329 -8.44 -4.42 -11.61
C ALA A 329 -8.07 -5.38 -10.46
N LEU A 330 -8.20 -6.71 -10.66
CA LEU A 330 -7.75 -7.69 -9.66
C LEU A 330 -6.22 -7.64 -9.45
N ARG A 331 -5.45 -7.50 -10.52
CA ARG A 331 -4.00 -7.34 -10.42
C ARG A 331 -3.61 -6.06 -9.71
N ALA A 332 -4.33 -4.95 -9.96
CA ALA A 332 -4.12 -3.67 -9.30
C ALA A 332 -4.43 -3.67 -7.79
N MET A 333 -5.03 -4.74 -7.27
CA MET A 333 -5.32 -4.95 -5.85
C MET A 333 -4.57 -6.14 -5.24
N THR A 334 -3.69 -6.77 -5.98
CA THR A 334 -2.99 -7.98 -5.55
C THR A 334 -1.51 -7.94 -5.92
N ILE A 335 -1.15 -8.39 -7.12
CA ILE A 335 0.26 -8.52 -7.52
C ILE A 335 0.92 -7.17 -7.82
N VAL A 336 0.21 -6.20 -8.41
CA VAL A 336 0.78 -4.89 -8.73
C VAL A 336 1.17 -4.11 -7.45
N PRO A 337 0.29 -3.94 -6.43
CA PRO A 337 0.72 -3.34 -5.18
C PRO A 337 1.86 -4.11 -4.51
N ALA A 338 1.85 -5.45 -4.54
CA ALA A 338 2.97 -6.25 -4.02
C ALA A 338 4.29 -5.97 -4.74
N GLN A 339 4.26 -5.76 -6.07
CA GLN A 339 5.43 -5.36 -6.86
C GLN A 339 5.90 -3.95 -6.50
N ILE A 340 4.98 -2.99 -6.38
CA ILE A 340 5.29 -1.60 -6.02
C ILE A 340 6.04 -1.54 -4.69
N ILE A 341 5.58 -2.28 -3.67
CA ILE A 341 6.20 -2.25 -2.34
C ILE A 341 7.38 -3.23 -2.17
N GLY A 342 7.74 -3.97 -3.24
CA GLY A 342 8.85 -4.93 -3.23
C GLY A 342 8.58 -6.21 -2.45
N LEU A 343 7.32 -6.65 -2.35
CA LEU A 343 6.88 -7.86 -1.64
C LEU A 343 6.32 -8.96 -2.57
N GLN A 344 6.49 -8.83 -3.89
CA GLN A 344 5.96 -9.75 -4.91
C GLN A 344 6.48 -11.18 -4.79
N GLN A 345 7.55 -11.43 -4.05
CA GLN A 345 8.05 -12.79 -3.79
C GLN A 345 7.33 -13.47 -2.62
N ARG A 346 6.54 -12.73 -1.84
CA ARG A 346 5.81 -13.23 -0.68
C ARG A 346 4.31 -13.23 -0.90
N VAL A 347 3.72 -12.12 -1.37
CA VAL A 347 2.28 -11.90 -1.45
C VAL A 347 1.82 -11.49 -2.85
N GLY A 348 0.52 -11.35 -3.07
CA GLY A 348 -0.11 -10.77 -4.25
C GLY A 348 -0.37 -11.74 -5.39
N SER A 349 0.08 -12.99 -5.33
CA SER A 349 -0.30 -14.04 -6.29
C SER A 349 -0.25 -15.43 -5.67
N LEU A 350 -0.98 -16.37 -6.26
CA LEU A 350 -0.92 -17.77 -5.86
C LEU A 350 0.19 -18.42 -6.71
N ARG A 351 1.33 -18.70 -6.08
CA ARG A 351 2.46 -19.38 -6.70
C ARG A 351 3.24 -20.14 -5.63
N ALA A 352 3.73 -21.34 -5.98
CA ALA A 352 4.58 -22.10 -5.07
C ALA A 352 5.76 -21.29 -4.55
N GLY A 353 6.02 -21.36 -3.25
CA GLY A 353 7.03 -20.62 -2.54
C GLY A 353 6.58 -19.28 -1.93
N LYS A 354 5.36 -18.80 -2.25
CA LYS A 354 4.78 -17.59 -1.62
C LYS A 354 3.99 -17.94 -0.36
N ASP A 355 3.75 -16.92 0.46
CA ASP A 355 2.90 -17.02 1.63
C ASP A 355 1.49 -17.50 1.23
N ALA A 356 0.91 -18.40 1.98
CA ALA A 356 -0.45 -18.87 1.75
C ALA A 356 -1.48 -17.86 2.26
N ASP A 357 -1.49 -16.70 1.60
CA ASP A 357 -2.42 -15.58 1.76
C ASP A 357 -3.43 -15.65 0.62
N LEU A 358 -4.65 -16.06 0.93
CA LEU A 358 -5.67 -16.24 -0.08
C LEU A 358 -7.08 -16.14 0.52
N PHE A 359 -8.06 -15.88 -0.34
CA PHE A 359 -9.45 -15.90 0.06
C PHE A 359 -10.31 -16.65 -0.96
N VAL A 360 -11.46 -17.12 -0.49
CA VAL A 360 -12.46 -17.85 -1.27
C VAL A 360 -13.74 -17.05 -1.31
N THR A 361 -14.37 -17.00 -2.48
CA THR A 361 -15.68 -16.40 -2.67
C THR A 361 -16.68 -17.42 -3.18
N ASP A 362 -17.97 -17.25 -2.89
CA ASP A 362 -19.05 -18.13 -3.36
C ASP A 362 -19.48 -17.85 -4.83
N GLY A 363 -18.77 -16.97 -5.53
CA GLY A 363 -19.02 -16.58 -6.92
C GLY A 363 -18.04 -15.56 -7.44
N ASP A 364 -18.40 -14.89 -8.53
CA ASP A 364 -17.60 -13.83 -9.14
C ASP A 364 -17.42 -12.67 -8.15
N PRO A 365 -16.18 -12.26 -7.78
CA PRO A 365 -15.94 -11.19 -6.83
C PRO A 365 -16.46 -9.82 -7.31
N PHE A 366 -16.74 -9.63 -8.59
CA PHE A 366 -17.35 -8.41 -9.12
C PHE A 366 -18.89 -8.38 -8.98
N ASP A 367 -19.54 -9.52 -8.66
CA ASP A 367 -20.97 -9.52 -8.34
C ASP A 367 -21.17 -8.98 -6.90
N TYR A 368 -21.99 -7.95 -6.76
CA TYR A 368 -22.28 -7.33 -5.47
C TYR A 368 -22.84 -8.30 -4.41
N ARG A 369 -23.44 -9.40 -4.82
CA ARG A 369 -24.05 -10.42 -3.94
C ARG A 369 -23.03 -11.44 -3.46
N THR A 370 -21.89 -11.53 -4.10
CA THR A 370 -20.83 -12.49 -3.77
C THR A 370 -20.27 -12.22 -2.36
N LYS A 371 -20.04 -13.29 -1.63
CA LYS A 371 -19.51 -13.27 -0.27
C LYS A 371 -18.13 -13.91 -0.22
N VAL A 372 -17.27 -13.36 0.59
CA VAL A 372 -16.05 -14.04 1.04
C VAL A 372 -16.46 -15.12 2.03
N THR A 373 -16.10 -16.37 1.74
CA THR A 373 -16.49 -17.56 2.53
C THR A 373 -15.36 -18.09 3.39
N ALA A 374 -14.10 -17.83 3.02
CA ALA A 374 -12.93 -18.17 3.81
C ALA A 374 -11.77 -17.23 3.48
N VAL A 375 -10.93 -16.94 4.46
CA VAL A 375 -9.68 -16.16 4.31
C VAL A 375 -8.56 -16.86 5.05
N PHE A 376 -7.43 -16.99 4.40
CA PHE A 376 -6.21 -17.57 4.97
C PHE A 376 -5.09 -16.54 4.94
N ILE A 377 -4.36 -16.44 6.04
CA ILE A 377 -3.17 -15.60 6.19
C ILE A 377 -2.07 -16.49 6.78
N ASP A 378 -0.90 -16.52 6.12
CA ASP A 378 0.20 -17.44 6.45
C ASP A 378 -0.31 -18.88 6.61
N GLY A 379 -1.27 -19.28 5.76
CA GLY A 379 -1.88 -20.61 5.72
C GLY A 379 -2.84 -20.95 6.86
N ARG A 380 -3.12 -20.01 7.75
CA ARG A 380 -4.09 -20.17 8.84
C ARG A 380 -5.42 -19.55 8.45
N GLN A 381 -6.50 -20.28 8.64
CA GLN A 381 -7.84 -19.74 8.42
C GLN A 381 -8.16 -18.69 9.48
N VAL A 382 -8.55 -17.49 9.03
CA VAL A 382 -8.87 -16.33 9.88
C VAL A 382 -10.32 -15.86 9.75
N ILE A 383 -11.02 -16.34 8.70
CA ILE A 383 -12.47 -16.21 8.45
C ILE A 383 -13.00 -17.56 8.02
#